data_6710181a2c6724e56832842efda976ff
#
_entry.id   6710181a2c6724e56832842efda976ff
#
_cell.length_a   1.000
_cell.length_b   1.000
_cell.length_c   1.000
_cell.angle_alpha   90.00
_cell.angle_beta   90.00
_cell.angle_gamma   90.00
#
_symmetry.space_group_name_H-M   'P 1'
#
loop_
_entity.id
_entity.type
_entity.pdbx_description
1 polymer ?
#
loop_
_entity_poly.entity_id
_entity_poly.type
_entity_poly.pdbx_seq_one_letter_code
_entity_poly.pdbx_strand_id
1 'polypeptide(L)'
;MEMDQDEARRRFAVARVSRLATVTPSGTPHVVPVVFALVDDDLYTAVDSKPKTTMALQRLANIDATGRASLLVDEYAEDWSSLWWVRADGSAQVLAVDSSKARRSVGRRGRPEQARMAVEALTHKYPQYRDQPPSGPVIAVHLTRWQWWEASHTVTALCPACPPLRYV
;
A
#
# COMPACT_ATOMS: atom_id res chain seq x y z
N MET A 1 20.84 15.70 0.68
CA MET A 1 20.11 15.79 -0.61
C MET A 1 18.65 15.54 -0.26
N GLU A 2 17.79 16.49 -0.52
CA GLU A 2 16.36 16.39 -0.20
C GLU A 2 15.72 15.29 -1.06
N MET A 3 14.79 14.51 -0.49
CA MET A 3 14.09 13.44 -1.19
C MET A 3 13.28 14.03 -2.35
N ASP A 4 13.60 13.63 -3.57
CA ASP A 4 12.80 13.92 -4.78
C ASP A 4 11.79 12.79 -5.05
N GLN A 5 11.03 12.94 -6.13
CA GLN A 5 10.00 11.96 -6.49
C GLN A 5 10.59 10.59 -6.85
N ASP A 6 11.74 10.53 -7.50
CA ASP A 6 12.35 9.27 -7.92
C ASP A 6 12.88 8.51 -6.70
N GLU A 7 13.51 9.20 -5.76
CA GLU A 7 13.96 8.62 -4.49
C GLU A 7 12.76 8.18 -3.63
N ALA A 8 11.69 8.96 -3.57
CA ALA A 8 10.47 8.58 -2.86
C ALA A 8 9.86 7.29 -3.44
N ARG A 9 9.75 7.20 -4.77
CA ARG A 9 9.28 5.99 -5.45
C ARG A 9 10.19 4.80 -5.21
N ARG A 10 11.50 4.99 -5.24
CA ARG A 10 12.49 3.95 -4.95
C ARG A 10 12.36 3.43 -3.52
N ARG A 11 12.33 4.32 -2.52
CA ARG A 11 12.14 3.93 -1.09
C ARG A 11 10.83 3.19 -0.90
N PHE A 12 9.77 3.67 -1.53
CA PHE A 12 8.46 2.99 -1.49
C PHE A 12 8.55 1.59 -2.09
N ALA A 13 9.13 1.43 -3.28
CA ALA A 13 9.20 0.15 -3.99
C ALA A 13 9.98 -0.93 -3.22
N VAL A 14 11.09 -0.56 -2.53
CA VAL A 14 11.90 -1.51 -1.77
C VAL A 14 11.34 -1.86 -0.41
N ALA A 15 10.40 -1.07 0.11
CA ALA A 15 9.79 -1.33 1.41
C ALA A 15 9.11 -2.70 1.46
N ARG A 16 9.23 -3.39 2.58
CA ARG A 16 8.70 -4.76 2.75
C ARG A 16 7.23 -4.78 3.13
N VAL A 17 6.74 -3.74 3.79
CA VAL A 17 5.37 -3.61 4.29
C VAL A 17 4.88 -2.20 4.00
N SER A 18 3.62 -2.09 3.60
CA SER A 18 2.91 -0.81 3.51
C SER A 18 1.65 -0.85 4.37
N ARG A 19 1.16 0.31 4.80
CA ARG A 19 -0.16 0.45 5.42
C ARG A 19 -1.16 0.79 4.32
N LEU A 20 -2.06 -0.16 4.03
CA LEU A 20 -3.16 0.02 3.10
C LEU A 20 -4.34 0.64 3.84
N ALA A 21 -4.70 1.84 3.44
CA ALA A 21 -5.90 2.54 3.90
C ALA A 21 -7.01 2.43 2.86
N THR A 22 -8.19 2.05 3.31
CA THR A 22 -9.44 2.03 2.55
C THR A 22 -10.55 2.66 3.38
N VAL A 23 -11.67 2.96 2.76
CA VAL A 23 -12.81 3.59 3.45
C VAL A 23 -14.09 2.85 3.07
N THR A 24 -14.99 2.67 4.05
CA THR A 24 -16.33 2.15 3.78
C THR A 24 -17.17 3.16 3.01
N PRO A 25 -18.28 2.76 2.37
CA PRO A 25 -19.22 3.70 1.75
C PRO A 25 -19.76 4.76 2.71
N SER A 26 -19.83 4.43 4.01
CA SER A 26 -20.25 5.36 5.08
C SER A 26 -19.15 6.29 5.57
N GLY A 27 -17.92 6.19 5.01
CA GLY A 27 -16.80 7.05 5.39
C GLY A 27 -15.94 6.53 6.55
N THR A 28 -16.20 5.32 7.07
CA THR A 28 -15.38 4.75 8.15
C THR A 28 -14.02 4.31 7.62
N PRO A 29 -12.89 4.82 8.16
CA PRO A 29 -11.56 4.44 7.73
C PRO A 29 -11.20 3.01 8.19
N HIS A 30 -10.42 2.32 7.38
CA HIS A 30 -9.91 0.99 7.66
C HIS A 30 -8.46 0.91 7.20
N VAL A 31 -7.53 0.59 8.10
CA VAL A 31 -6.10 0.53 7.84
C VAL A 31 -5.54 -0.82 8.27
N VAL A 32 -4.75 -1.45 7.39
CA VAL A 32 -4.09 -2.73 7.67
C VAL A 32 -2.68 -2.76 7.07
N PRO A 33 -1.72 -3.46 7.69
CA PRO A 33 -0.44 -3.73 7.07
C PRO A 33 -0.61 -4.75 5.94
N VAL A 34 0.12 -4.53 4.85
CA VAL A 34 0.12 -5.44 3.68
C VAL A 34 1.54 -5.60 3.13
N VAL A 35 1.84 -6.78 2.62
CA VAL A 35 2.97 -7.00 1.72
C VAL A 35 2.53 -6.61 0.31
N PHE A 36 3.43 -6.07 -0.49
CA PHE A 36 3.07 -5.54 -1.80
C PHE A 36 4.23 -5.60 -2.80
N ALA A 37 3.92 -5.53 -4.06
CA ALA A 37 4.89 -5.32 -5.14
C ALA A 37 4.43 -4.14 -6.01
N LEU A 38 5.38 -3.36 -6.48
CA LEU A 38 5.17 -2.24 -7.41
C LEU A 38 5.73 -2.64 -8.77
N VAL A 39 4.93 -2.49 -9.82
CA VAL A 39 5.31 -2.67 -11.21
C VAL A 39 4.85 -1.42 -11.95
N ASP A 40 5.77 -0.61 -12.41
CA ASP A 40 5.51 0.72 -12.97
C ASP A 40 4.67 1.59 -12.00
N ASP A 41 3.46 1.96 -12.37
CA ASP A 41 2.51 2.71 -11.55
C ASP A 41 1.45 1.84 -10.87
N ASP A 42 1.52 0.52 -11.03
CA ASP A 42 0.56 -0.42 -10.47
C ASP A 42 1.13 -1.12 -9.24
N LEU A 43 0.46 -0.97 -8.12
CA LEU A 43 0.77 -1.69 -6.89
C LEU A 43 -0.15 -2.89 -6.74
N TYR A 44 0.43 -4.02 -6.35
CA TYR A 44 -0.28 -5.28 -6.12
C TYR A 44 -0.10 -5.77 -4.70
N THR A 45 -1.19 -6.19 -4.06
CA THR A 45 -1.17 -6.93 -2.80
C THR A 45 -2.21 -8.06 -2.86
N ALA A 46 -1.88 -9.22 -2.32
CA ALA A 46 -2.75 -10.37 -2.34
C ALA A 46 -3.34 -10.66 -0.95
N VAL A 47 -4.53 -11.25 -0.94
CA VAL A 47 -5.11 -11.82 0.27
C VAL A 47 -4.60 -13.25 0.39
N ASP A 48 -3.86 -13.54 1.46
CA ASP A 48 -3.40 -14.91 1.76
C ASP A 48 -4.57 -15.87 1.93
N SER A 49 -4.38 -17.11 1.46
CA SER A 49 -5.34 -18.21 1.58
C SER A 49 -5.50 -18.75 3.01
N LYS A 50 -4.74 -18.24 3.98
CA LYS A 50 -4.92 -18.64 5.39
C LYS A 50 -6.34 -18.25 5.84
N PRO A 51 -7.06 -19.15 6.56
CA PRO A 51 -8.39 -18.86 7.06
C PRO A 51 -8.30 -17.67 8.03
N LYS A 52 -8.47 -16.48 7.50
CA LYS A 52 -8.55 -15.25 8.26
C LYS A 52 -9.98 -14.78 8.27
N THR A 53 -10.45 -14.64 9.50
CA THR A 53 -11.68 -13.96 9.90
C THR A 53 -11.96 -12.69 9.08
N THR A 54 -13.18 -12.27 9.07
CA THR A 54 -13.90 -11.11 8.52
C THR A 54 -13.09 -9.88 8.05
N MET A 55 -11.90 -9.60 8.62
CA MET A 55 -11.10 -8.39 8.30
C MET A 55 -10.45 -8.40 6.91
N ALA A 56 -10.11 -9.58 6.36
CA ALA A 56 -9.58 -9.66 5.00
C ALA A 56 -10.65 -9.31 3.96
N LEU A 57 -11.91 -9.55 4.28
CA LEU A 57 -13.06 -9.25 3.44
C LEU A 57 -13.41 -7.76 3.45
N GLN A 58 -13.19 -7.06 4.57
CA GLN A 58 -13.56 -5.65 4.70
C GLN A 58 -12.83 -4.74 3.70
N ARG A 59 -11.51 -4.88 3.54
CA ARG A 59 -10.76 -4.08 2.55
C ARG A 59 -11.18 -4.38 1.11
N LEU A 60 -11.56 -5.63 0.80
CA LEU A 60 -12.08 -5.99 -0.52
C LEU A 60 -13.42 -5.32 -0.76
N ALA A 61 -14.35 -5.42 0.19
CA ALA A 61 -15.65 -4.76 0.12
C ALA A 61 -15.54 -3.24 0.00
N ASN A 62 -14.61 -2.62 0.74
CA ASN A 62 -14.35 -1.19 0.64
C ASN A 62 -13.87 -0.78 -0.75
N ILE A 63 -12.94 -1.55 -1.34
CA ILE A 63 -12.41 -1.28 -2.67
C ILE A 63 -13.48 -1.50 -3.74
N ASP A 64 -14.27 -2.57 -3.65
CA ASP A 64 -15.36 -2.82 -4.59
C ASP A 64 -16.39 -1.68 -4.56
N ALA A 65 -16.65 -1.11 -3.39
CA ALA A 65 -17.62 -0.04 -3.22
C ALA A 65 -17.09 1.35 -3.59
N THR A 66 -15.83 1.67 -3.28
CA THR A 66 -15.28 3.03 -3.42
C THR A 66 -14.29 3.18 -4.56
N GLY A 67 -13.63 2.10 -4.98
CA GLY A 67 -12.61 2.11 -6.02
C GLY A 67 -11.36 2.90 -5.67
N ARG A 68 -11.07 3.13 -4.38
CA ARG A 68 -9.97 3.98 -3.92
C ARG A 68 -9.16 3.32 -2.82
N ALA A 69 -7.86 3.62 -2.83
CA ALA A 69 -6.94 3.22 -1.76
C ALA A 69 -5.82 4.23 -1.61
N SER A 70 -5.26 4.28 -0.41
CA SER A 70 -4.05 5.01 -0.08
C SER A 70 -3.06 4.05 0.59
N LEU A 71 -1.78 4.19 0.28
CA LEU A 71 -0.73 3.37 0.83
C LEU A 71 0.36 4.25 1.43
N LEU A 72 0.85 3.86 2.60
CA LEU A 72 1.91 4.55 3.32
C LEU A 72 3.05 3.60 3.63
N VAL A 73 4.26 4.02 3.33
CA VAL A 73 5.50 3.45 3.87
C VAL A 73 6.25 4.52 4.64
N ASP A 74 6.92 4.12 5.69
CA ASP A 74 7.59 5.03 6.60
C ASP A 74 8.81 4.35 7.25
N GLU A 75 9.75 5.15 7.67
CA GLU A 75 10.85 4.77 8.55
C GLU A 75 10.82 5.67 9.78
N TYR A 76 10.61 5.06 10.95
CA TYR A 76 10.65 5.74 12.24
C TYR A 76 11.67 5.06 13.14
N ALA A 77 12.71 5.80 13.50
CA ALA A 77 13.81 5.36 14.32
C ALA A 77 14.02 6.31 15.51
N GLU A 78 14.87 5.90 16.47
CA GLU A 78 15.27 6.75 17.60
C GLU A 78 15.93 8.04 17.15
N ASP A 79 16.70 8.00 16.07
CA ASP A 79 17.27 9.19 15.43
C ASP A 79 16.22 9.85 14.52
N TRP A 80 15.60 10.90 15.01
CA TRP A 80 14.58 11.64 14.29
C TRP A 80 15.08 12.38 13.05
N SER A 81 16.38 12.54 12.90
CA SER A 81 16.97 13.12 11.69
C SER A 81 16.90 12.19 10.48
N SER A 82 16.62 10.90 10.70
CA SER A 82 16.48 9.88 9.66
C SER A 82 15.03 9.54 9.31
N LEU A 83 14.05 10.20 9.91
CA LEU A 83 12.64 9.93 9.67
C LEU A 83 12.21 10.32 8.26
N TRP A 84 11.39 9.47 7.66
CA TRP A 84 10.75 9.79 6.39
C TRP A 84 9.44 8.99 6.22
N TRP A 85 8.58 9.48 5.39
CA TRP A 85 7.44 8.72 4.90
C TRP A 85 7.14 9.04 3.43
N VAL A 86 6.54 8.06 2.76
CA VAL A 86 6.02 8.19 1.39
C VAL A 86 4.60 7.64 1.36
N ARG A 87 3.67 8.44 0.83
CA ARG A 87 2.29 8.06 0.59
C ARG A 87 1.98 8.08 -0.90
N ALA A 88 1.30 7.03 -1.36
CA ALA A 88 0.79 6.94 -2.71
C ALA A 88 -0.72 6.68 -2.70
N ASP A 89 -1.47 7.49 -3.44
CA ASP A 89 -2.92 7.42 -3.56
C ASP A 89 -3.31 6.98 -4.98
N GLY A 90 -4.37 6.18 -5.11
CA GLY A 90 -4.77 5.70 -6.43
C GLY A 90 -6.16 5.09 -6.52
N SER A 91 -6.50 4.69 -7.74
CA SER A 91 -7.70 3.91 -8.01
C SER A 91 -7.43 2.43 -7.76
N ALA A 92 -8.34 1.76 -7.05
CA ALA A 92 -8.18 0.38 -6.63
C ALA A 92 -9.25 -0.52 -7.20
N GLN A 93 -8.88 -1.77 -7.48
CA GLN A 93 -9.79 -2.81 -7.93
C GLN A 93 -9.38 -4.17 -7.37
N VAL A 94 -10.36 -5.07 -7.25
CA VAL A 94 -10.13 -6.45 -6.83
C VAL A 94 -10.06 -7.34 -8.08
N LEU A 95 -8.96 -8.11 -8.20
CA LEU A 95 -8.73 -9.05 -9.28
C LEU A 95 -8.93 -10.47 -8.77
N ALA A 96 -9.67 -11.31 -9.49
CA ALA A 96 -9.76 -12.73 -9.21
C ALA A 96 -8.58 -13.47 -9.87
N VAL A 97 -7.84 -14.24 -9.10
CA VAL A 97 -6.74 -15.09 -9.61
C VAL A 97 -7.32 -16.31 -10.35
N ASP A 98 -8.45 -16.83 -9.90
CA ASP A 98 -9.13 -17.98 -10.48
C ASP A 98 -10.36 -17.56 -11.29
N SER A 99 -10.34 -17.83 -12.60
CA SER A 99 -11.42 -17.51 -13.53
C SER A 99 -12.74 -18.22 -13.18
N SER A 100 -12.71 -19.33 -12.47
CA SER A 100 -13.91 -20.07 -12.04
C SER A 100 -14.69 -19.35 -10.94
N LYS A 101 -14.01 -18.53 -10.13
CA LYS A 101 -14.59 -17.72 -9.05
C LYS A 101 -14.97 -16.31 -9.50
N ALA A 102 -14.50 -15.87 -10.66
CA ALA A 102 -14.76 -14.53 -11.22
C ALA A 102 -16.26 -14.27 -11.58
N ARG A 103 -17.11 -15.29 -11.57
CA ARG A 103 -18.53 -15.19 -11.97
C ARG A 103 -19.44 -14.52 -10.91
N ARG A 104 -18.95 -14.21 -9.70
CA ARG A 104 -19.77 -13.67 -8.61
C ARG A 104 -19.52 -12.20 -8.25
N SER A 105 -18.49 -11.56 -8.78
CA SER A 105 -18.26 -10.11 -8.59
C SER A 105 -18.84 -9.35 -9.80
N VAL A 106 -19.96 -8.73 -9.60
CA VAL A 106 -20.58 -7.81 -10.55
C VAL A 106 -19.78 -6.51 -10.53
N GLY A 107 -19.02 -6.23 -11.59
CA GLY A 107 -18.41 -4.94 -11.81
C GLY A 107 -16.89 -4.96 -11.98
N ARG A 108 -16.42 -4.66 -13.19
CA ARG A 108 -15.04 -4.54 -13.65
C ARG A 108 -14.22 -5.83 -13.55
N ARG A 109 -14.26 -6.60 -14.61
CA ARG A 109 -13.41 -7.76 -14.85
C ARG A 109 -11.96 -7.29 -14.94
N GLY A 110 -11.20 -7.44 -13.86
CA GLY A 110 -9.75 -7.36 -13.91
C GLY A 110 -9.26 -8.41 -14.90
N ARG A 111 -8.33 -8.03 -15.77
CA ARG A 111 -7.78 -8.92 -16.79
C ARG A 111 -7.07 -10.09 -16.09
N PRO A 112 -7.35 -11.36 -16.44
CA PRO A 112 -6.65 -12.53 -15.84
C PRO A 112 -5.12 -12.42 -15.94
N GLU A 113 -4.64 -11.76 -16.98
CA GLU A 113 -3.24 -11.46 -17.21
C GLU A 113 -2.65 -10.53 -16.14
N GLN A 114 -3.38 -9.50 -15.73
CA GLN A 114 -2.96 -8.60 -14.66
C GLN A 114 -2.89 -9.32 -13.30
N ALA A 115 -3.81 -10.24 -13.02
CA ALA A 115 -3.76 -11.04 -11.80
C ALA A 115 -2.55 -11.99 -11.79
N ARG A 116 -2.17 -12.57 -12.93
CA ARG A 116 -0.97 -13.39 -13.07
C ARG A 116 0.30 -12.57 -12.85
N MET A 117 0.41 -11.42 -13.50
CA MET A 117 1.53 -10.49 -13.34
C MET A 117 1.71 -10.06 -11.88
N ALA A 118 0.59 -9.79 -11.19
CA ALA A 118 0.60 -9.46 -9.78
C ALA A 118 1.16 -10.57 -8.89
N VAL A 119 0.73 -11.82 -9.11
CA VAL A 119 1.25 -12.98 -8.37
C VAL A 119 2.74 -13.19 -8.64
N GLU A 120 3.18 -13.04 -9.89
CA GLU A 120 4.58 -13.14 -10.29
C GLU A 120 5.44 -12.06 -9.59
N ALA A 121 5.01 -10.80 -9.61
CA ALA A 121 5.71 -9.70 -8.97
C ALA A 121 5.82 -9.91 -7.44
N LEU A 122 4.75 -10.36 -6.78
CA LEU A 122 4.76 -10.69 -5.36
C LEU A 122 5.69 -11.86 -5.05
N THR A 123 5.68 -12.91 -5.85
CA THR A 123 6.54 -14.09 -5.69
C THR A 123 8.01 -13.74 -5.89
N HIS A 124 8.30 -12.83 -6.83
CA HIS A 124 9.67 -12.33 -7.03
C HIS A 124 10.18 -11.54 -5.81
N LYS A 125 9.35 -10.65 -5.26
CA LYS A 125 9.74 -9.79 -4.13
C LYS A 125 9.79 -10.54 -2.79
N TYR A 126 8.93 -11.55 -2.58
CA TYR A 126 8.80 -12.26 -1.31
C TYR A 126 9.13 -13.75 -1.45
N PRO A 127 10.29 -14.21 -0.93
CA PRO A 127 10.69 -15.62 -0.98
C PRO A 127 9.63 -16.57 -0.40
N GLN A 128 8.84 -16.11 0.60
CA GLN A 128 7.78 -16.90 1.22
C GLN A 128 6.67 -17.34 0.24
N TYR A 129 6.53 -16.62 -0.87
CA TYR A 129 5.55 -16.94 -1.92
C TYR A 129 6.09 -17.88 -3.01
N ARG A 130 7.38 -18.29 -2.96
CA ARG A 130 7.97 -19.18 -3.96
C ARG A 130 7.37 -20.59 -3.89
N ASP A 131 7.21 -21.11 -2.66
CA ASP A 131 6.66 -22.44 -2.43
C ASP A 131 5.12 -22.45 -2.41
N GLN A 132 4.51 -21.36 -1.99
CA GLN A 132 3.06 -21.18 -1.91
C GLN A 132 2.65 -19.81 -2.44
N PRO A 133 2.54 -19.67 -3.77
CA PRO A 133 2.07 -18.41 -4.37
C PRO A 133 0.67 -18.02 -3.86
N PRO A 134 0.36 -16.71 -3.79
CA PRO A 134 -0.96 -16.26 -3.40
C PRO A 134 -2.04 -16.81 -4.33
N SER A 135 -3.06 -17.45 -3.76
CA SER A 135 -4.20 -18.01 -4.50
C SER A 135 -5.51 -17.25 -4.24
N GLY A 136 -5.50 -16.31 -3.31
CA GLY A 136 -6.64 -15.46 -2.99
C GLY A 136 -6.77 -14.27 -3.95
N PRO A 137 -7.81 -13.42 -3.74
CA PRO A 137 -7.99 -12.21 -4.51
C PRO A 137 -6.77 -11.29 -4.42
N VAL A 138 -6.44 -10.63 -5.52
CA VAL A 138 -5.41 -9.61 -5.60
C VAL A 138 -6.07 -8.24 -5.61
N ILE A 139 -5.55 -7.31 -4.84
CA ILE A 139 -5.88 -5.89 -4.95
C ILE A 139 -4.84 -5.25 -5.86
N ALA A 140 -5.30 -4.59 -6.93
CA ALA A 140 -4.47 -3.76 -7.78
C ALA A 140 -4.82 -2.30 -7.53
N VAL A 141 -3.80 -1.47 -7.31
CA VAL A 141 -3.96 -0.01 -7.12
C VAL A 141 -3.12 0.71 -8.16
N HIS A 142 -3.77 1.41 -9.07
CA HIS A 142 -3.10 2.30 -10.02
C HIS A 142 -2.80 3.63 -9.32
N LEU A 143 -1.52 3.88 -9.06
CA LEU A 143 -1.04 5.02 -8.28
C LEU A 143 -0.96 6.27 -9.15
N THR A 144 -1.68 7.33 -8.76
CA THR A 144 -1.79 8.57 -9.52
C THR A 144 -1.26 9.78 -8.78
N ARG A 145 -1.07 9.67 -7.47
CA ARG A 145 -0.61 10.78 -6.63
C ARG A 145 0.42 10.29 -5.64
N TRP A 146 1.54 11.03 -5.53
CA TRP A 146 2.63 10.77 -4.62
C TRP A 146 2.82 11.95 -3.69
N GLN A 147 3.06 11.68 -2.42
CA GLN A 147 3.42 12.65 -1.39
C GLN A 147 4.50 12.04 -0.50
N TRP A 148 5.45 12.83 -0.09
CA TRP A 148 6.54 12.38 0.77
C TRP A 148 7.02 13.51 1.67
N TRP A 149 7.69 13.12 2.72
CA TRP A 149 8.39 14.00 3.64
C TRP A 149 9.62 13.27 4.18
N GLU A 150 10.67 14.03 4.44
CA GLU A 150 11.91 13.57 5.04
C GLU A 150 12.35 14.61 6.06
N ALA A 151 12.86 14.14 7.22
CA ALA A 151 13.47 15.03 8.20
C ALA A 151 14.71 15.66 7.58
N SER A 152 14.76 16.98 7.47
CA SER A 152 15.94 17.69 7.01
C SER A 152 16.92 17.88 8.15
N HIS A 153 18.20 17.61 7.91
CA HIS A 153 19.30 17.89 8.84
C HIS A 153 19.60 19.39 8.99
N THR A 154 18.70 20.26 8.59
CA THR A 154 18.88 21.67 8.87
C THR A 154 18.74 21.86 10.38
N VAL A 155 19.87 21.90 11.06
CA VAL A 155 19.97 22.49 12.40
C VAL A 155 19.56 23.94 12.26
N THR A 156 18.27 24.20 12.26
CA THR A 156 17.77 25.55 12.46
C THR A 156 18.14 25.90 13.89
N ALA A 157 19.12 26.77 14.03
CA ALA A 157 19.47 27.37 15.31
C ALA A 157 18.17 27.70 16.02
N LEU A 158 17.98 27.13 17.20
CA LEU A 158 16.84 27.35 18.06
C LEU A 158 16.50 28.83 18.07
N CYS A 159 15.36 29.18 17.50
CA CYS A 159 14.80 30.51 17.70
C CYS A 159 14.55 30.67 19.20
N PRO A 160 15.25 31.57 19.92
CA PRO A 160 15.10 31.69 21.38
C PRO A 160 13.72 32.18 21.81
N ALA A 161 12.79 32.40 20.89
CA ALA A 161 11.45 32.92 21.12
C ALA A 161 10.31 31.94 20.89
N CYS A 162 10.59 30.65 20.54
CA CYS A 162 9.54 29.65 20.41
C CYS A 162 9.22 29.02 21.79
N PRO A 163 7.96 29.09 22.26
CA PRO A 163 7.56 28.38 23.46
C PRO A 163 7.61 26.84 23.21
N PRO A 164 7.94 26.05 24.26
CA PRO A 164 7.99 24.60 24.12
C PRO A 164 6.62 24.05 23.71
N LEU A 165 6.60 23.22 22.67
CA LEU A 165 5.40 22.47 22.27
C LEU A 165 5.00 21.55 23.44
N ARG A 166 3.84 21.81 24.04
CA ARG A 166 3.25 20.90 25.02
C ARG A 166 2.55 19.78 24.25
N TYR A 167 3.10 18.59 24.33
CA TYR A 167 2.38 17.36 23.94
C TYR A 167 1.25 17.13 24.95
N VAL A 168 0.02 17.01 24.47
CA VAL A 168 -1.15 16.54 25.21
C VAL A 168 -1.34 15.07 24.86
#